data_646313df4dc03ce442f47a04a67e8ee0
#
_entry.id   646313df4dc03ce442f47a04a67e8ee0
#
_cell.length_a   1.000
_cell.length_b   1.000
_cell.length_c   1.000
_cell.angle_alpha   90.00
_cell.angle_beta   90.00
_cell.angle_gamma   90.00
#
_symmetry.space_group_name_H-M   'P 1'
#
loop_
_entity.id
_entity.type
_entity.pdbx_description
1 polymer ?
#
loop_
_entity_poly.entity_id
_entity_poly.type
_entity_poly.pdbx_seq_one_letter_code
_entity_poly.pdbx_strand_id
1 'polypeptide(L)'
;LLFHELLITLQSNLLNMKKRLYIIILLMVAFVLPSNAVLKEANLDTTLYMLRTELTNYHIDLEKQNQAAKAQQLAVIQELISIVKQADQNSIMLYSQRNGYIFDMTYACHEATEQFKKFKTKAVPFRQMIKKNNVEVARFDSLINYLYGMNTMFLSEEAQVNLNVDLTLAVNIRRQLVEKQKQLQAYVQAYDRTDRKLQALNDYANRRYEDIQNSIFNNGGDNYLRILRNFSTYFME
;
A
#
# COMPACT_ATOMS: atom_id res chain seq x y z
N LEU A 1 16.63 12.92 2.49
CA LEU A 1 17.35 12.47 3.71
C LEU A 1 16.37 11.84 4.72
N LEU A 2 15.28 12.50 5.11
CA LEU A 2 14.28 12.01 6.07
C LEU A 2 13.61 10.67 5.66
N PHE A 3 13.43 10.43 4.37
CA PHE A 3 12.84 9.18 3.86
C PHE A 3 13.79 7.98 4.00
N HIS A 4 15.08 8.21 3.92
CA HIS A 4 16.10 7.18 4.05
C HIS A 4 16.29 6.73 5.50
N GLU A 5 16.23 7.64 6.46
CA GLU A 5 16.28 7.32 7.89
C GLU A 5 15.02 6.57 8.36
N LEU A 6 13.85 6.93 7.82
CA LEU A 6 12.59 6.25 8.13
C LEU A 6 12.58 4.81 7.59
N LEU A 7 13.20 4.58 6.44
CA LEU A 7 13.36 3.25 5.85
C LEU A 7 14.32 2.37 6.66
N ILE A 8 15.41 2.95 7.17
CA ILE A 8 16.40 2.23 7.99
C ILE A 8 15.84 1.88 9.36
N THR A 9 15.09 2.76 10.00
CA THR A 9 14.42 2.48 11.28
C THR A 9 13.29 1.47 11.14
N LEU A 10 12.53 1.50 10.06
CA LEU A 10 11.54 0.46 9.72
C LEU A 10 12.20 -0.89 9.47
N GLN A 11 13.35 -0.91 8.81
CA GLN A 11 14.08 -2.13 8.48
C GLN A 11 14.75 -2.75 9.72
N SER A 12 15.29 -1.95 10.64
CA SER A 12 15.87 -2.43 11.91
C SER A 12 14.81 -2.97 12.88
N ASN A 13 13.65 -2.33 12.96
CA ASN A 13 12.51 -2.82 13.75
C ASN A 13 11.92 -4.10 13.14
N LEU A 14 11.91 -4.23 11.81
CA LEU A 14 11.48 -5.45 11.11
C LEU A 14 12.42 -6.63 11.37
N LEU A 15 13.74 -6.38 11.46
CA LEU A 15 14.74 -7.41 11.75
C LEU A 15 14.64 -7.93 13.21
N ASN A 16 14.40 -7.03 14.16
CA ASN A 16 14.17 -7.40 15.55
C ASN A 16 12.83 -8.12 15.76
N MET A 17 11.78 -7.73 15.04
CA MET A 17 10.52 -8.48 15.05
C MET A 17 10.68 -9.87 14.44
N LYS A 18 11.45 -10.03 13.35
CA LYS A 18 11.74 -11.35 12.76
C LYS A 18 12.46 -12.27 13.74
N LYS A 19 13.46 -11.78 14.47
CA LYS A 19 14.19 -12.60 15.48
C LYS A 19 13.29 -13.05 16.63
N ARG A 20 12.47 -12.16 17.17
CA ARG A 20 11.49 -12.48 18.22
C ARG A 20 10.42 -13.47 17.73
N LEU A 21 10.03 -13.31 16.48
CA LEU A 21 9.06 -14.14 15.80
C LEU A 21 9.56 -15.57 15.54
N TYR A 22 10.86 -15.75 15.18
CA TYR A 22 11.48 -17.06 15.07
C TYR A 22 11.46 -17.81 16.39
N ILE A 23 11.60 -17.10 17.52
CA ILE A 23 11.53 -17.70 18.85
C ILE A 23 10.12 -18.20 19.15
N ILE A 24 9.06 -17.45 18.77
CA ILE A 24 7.67 -17.88 18.94
C ILE A 24 7.33 -19.05 18.01
N ILE A 25 7.82 -19.06 16.77
CA ILE A 25 7.65 -20.18 15.84
C ILE A 25 8.43 -21.39 16.31
N LEU A 26 9.64 -21.22 16.82
CA LEU A 26 10.44 -22.30 17.38
C LEU A 26 9.76 -22.91 18.63
N LEU A 27 9.17 -22.08 19.48
CA LEU A 27 8.34 -22.50 20.60
C LEU A 27 7.09 -23.26 20.10
N MET A 28 6.38 -22.76 19.10
CA MET A 28 5.22 -23.43 18.53
C MET A 28 5.58 -24.77 17.84
N VAL A 29 6.70 -24.84 17.11
CA VAL A 29 7.19 -26.09 16.48
C VAL A 29 7.64 -27.10 17.52
N ALA A 30 8.22 -26.67 18.63
CA ALA A 30 8.56 -27.56 19.77
C ALA A 30 7.31 -28.18 20.45
N PHE A 31 6.14 -27.52 20.31
CA PHE A 31 4.86 -28.06 20.82
C PHE A 31 4.14 -29.02 19.85
N VAL A 32 4.55 -29.11 18.59
CA VAL A 32 3.93 -30.01 17.58
C VAL A 32 4.55 -31.42 17.61
N LEU A 33 5.64 -31.64 18.31
CA LEU A 33 6.16 -32.99 18.49
C LEU A 33 5.21 -33.79 19.42
N PRO A 34 4.70 -34.96 18.97
CA PRO A 34 3.86 -35.82 19.83
C PRO A 34 4.72 -36.51 20.88
N SER A 35 5.10 -35.78 21.88
CA SER A 35 5.63 -36.37 23.09
C SER A 35 4.51 -36.39 24.13
N ASN A 36 4.16 -37.56 24.61
CA ASN A 36 3.34 -37.80 25.81
C ASN A 36 4.00 -37.23 27.09
N ALA A 37 4.57 -36.05 27.00
CA ALA A 37 5.01 -35.25 28.11
C ALA A 37 3.77 -34.59 28.69
N VAL A 38 3.29 -35.05 29.80
CA VAL A 38 2.43 -34.32 30.71
C VAL A 38 3.18 -33.03 31.04
N LEU A 39 2.84 -31.95 30.30
CA LEU A 39 3.33 -30.61 30.59
C LEU A 39 2.87 -30.30 32.02
N LYS A 40 3.81 -30.18 32.94
CA LYS A 40 3.51 -29.80 34.31
C LYS A 40 2.78 -28.46 34.26
N GLU A 41 1.67 -28.35 35.00
CA GLU A 41 0.83 -27.13 35.08
C GLU A 41 1.64 -25.83 35.19
N ALA A 42 2.71 -25.81 35.96
CA ALA A 42 3.61 -24.68 36.14
C ALA A 42 4.25 -24.15 34.83
N ASN A 43 4.46 -25.01 33.82
CA ASN A 43 5.03 -24.60 32.54
C ASN A 43 3.98 -23.92 31.65
N LEU A 44 2.71 -24.32 31.79
CA LEU A 44 1.63 -23.76 30.98
C LEU A 44 1.23 -22.37 31.46
N ASP A 45 1.16 -22.14 32.77
CA ASP A 45 0.92 -20.83 33.37
C ASP A 45 2.00 -19.82 32.95
N THR A 46 3.27 -20.21 33.02
CA THR A 46 4.39 -19.38 32.59
C THR A 46 4.29 -19.05 31.06
N THR A 47 3.90 -20.03 30.25
CA THR A 47 3.77 -19.85 28.82
C THR A 47 2.63 -18.88 28.47
N LEU A 48 1.47 -19.01 29.10
CA LEU A 48 0.34 -18.09 28.92
C LEU A 48 0.69 -16.68 29.40
N TYR A 49 1.39 -16.54 30.53
CA TYR A 49 1.88 -15.24 31.00
C TYR A 49 2.84 -14.57 30.00
N MET A 50 3.79 -15.33 29.43
CA MET A 50 4.68 -14.83 28.37
C MET A 50 3.90 -14.41 27.11
N LEU A 51 2.94 -15.25 26.69
CA LEU A 51 2.06 -14.95 25.56
C LEU A 51 1.28 -13.65 25.78
N ARG A 52 0.73 -13.45 26.98
CA ARG A 52 0.03 -12.22 27.36
C ARG A 52 0.93 -10.99 27.21
N THR A 53 2.17 -11.08 27.67
CA THR A 53 3.13 -9.98 27.55
C THR A 53 3.42 -9.64 26.08
N GLU A 54 3.64 -10.67 25.26
CA GLU A 54 3.90 -10.49 23.82
C GLU A 54 2.67 -9.93 23.09
N LEU A 55 1.47 -10.43 23.37
CA LEU A 55 0.23 -9.90 22.78
C LEU A 55 -0.03 -8.46 23.19
N THR A 56 0.23 -8.10 24.44
CA THR A 56 0.09 -6.73 24.94
C THR A 56 1.06 -5.78 24.22
N ASN A 57 2.32 -6.18 24.10
CA ASN A 57 3.33 -5.40 23.37
C ASN A 57 2.96 -5.25 21.90
N TYR A 58 2.52 -6.33 21.25
CA TYR A 58 2.05 -6.30 19.86
C TYR A 58 0.85 -5.35 19.68
N HIS A 59 -0.10 -5.40 20.61
CA HIS A 59 -1.28 -4.52 20.59
C HIS A 59 -0.89 -3.04 20.68
N ILE A 60 0.00 -2.69 21.63
CA ILE A 60 0.52 -1.34 21.77
C ILE A 60 1.23 -0.86 20.49
N ASP A 61 2.07 -1.71 19.92
CA ASP A 61 2.78 -1.38 18.68
C ASP A 61 1.83 -1.24 17.48
N LEU A 62 0.79 -2.07 17.41
CA LEU A 62 -0.23 -1.96 16.38
C LEU A 62 -1.05 -0.67 16.51
N GLU A 63 -1.39 -0.25 17.75
CA GLU A 63 -2.08 1.02 17.98
C GLU A 63 -1.23 2.22 17.57
N LYS A 64 0.07 2.23 17.89
CA LYS A 64 1.00 3.27 17.43
C LYS A 64 1.06 3.33 15.90
N GLN A 65 1.15 2.15 15.24
CA GLN A 65 1.14 2.08 13.78
C GLN A 65 -0.18 2.60 13.19
N ASN A 66 -1.32 2.28 13.80
CA ASN A 66 -2.63 2.73 13.34
C ASN A 66 -2.80 4.25 13.51
N GLN A 67 -2.26 4.83 14.59
CA GLN A 67 -2.24 6.29 14.78
C GLN A 67 -1.38 6.98 13.74
N ALA A 68 -0.17 6.45 13.46
CA ALA A 68 0.69 6.97 12.39
C ALA A 68 0.04 6.84 11.01
N ALA A 69 -0.67 5.73 10.74
CA ALA A 69 -1.38 5.50 9.50
C ALA A 69 -2.51 6.52 9.26
N LYS A 70 -3.19 7.00 10.31
CA LYS A 70 -4.22 8.07 10.18
C LYS A 70 -3.62 9.38 9.67
N ALA A 71 -2.42 9.74 10.12
CA ALA A 71 -1.74 10.93 9.61
C ALA A 71 -1.32 10.76 8.12
N GLN A 72 -0.87 9.57 7.73
CA GLN A 72 -0.54 9.26 6.35
C GLN A 72 -1.78 9.22 5.44
N GLN A 73 -2.94 8.86 5.96
CA GLN A 73 -4.19 8.81 5.21
C GLN A 73 -4.52 10.15 4.55
N LEU A 74 -4.38 11.24 5.28
CA LEU A 74 -4.64 12.58 4.76
C LEU A 74 -3.69 12.91 3.60
N ALA A 75 -2.41 12.59 3.76
CA ALA A 75 -1.39 12.81 2.73
C ALA A 75 -1.69 12.01 1.44
N VAL A 76 -2.09 10.73 1.57
CA VAL A 76 -2.49 9.88 0.44
C VAL A 76 -3.70 10.46 -0.30
N ILE A 77 -4.72 10.91 0.44
CA ILE A 77 -5.92 11.52 -0.15
C ILE A 77 -5.56 12.81 -0.89
N GLN A 78 -4.75 13.68 -0.28
CA GLN A 78 -4.30 14.93 -0.91
C GLN A 78 -3.47 14.66 -2.17
N GLU A 79 -2.57 13.67 -2.13
CA GLU A 79 -1.80 13.25 -3.31
C GLU A 79 -2.73 12.78 -4.45
N LEU A 80 -3.70 11.90 -4.15
CA LEU A 80 -4.65 11.41 -5.16
C LEU A 80 -5.50 12.54 -5.76
N ILE A 81 -5.99 13.46 -4.92
CA ILE A 81 -6.75 14.64 -5.38
C ILE A 81 -5.90 15.50 -6.32
N SER A 82 -4.64 15.78 -5.94
CA SER A 82 -3.71 16.55 -6.77
C SER A 82 -3.46 15.89 -8.13
N ILE A 83 -3.24 14.58 -8.14
CA ILE A 83 -3.01 13.81 -9.38
C ILE A 83 -4.24 13.80 -10.27
N VAL A 84 -5.43 13.59 -9.70
CA VAL A 84 -6.69 13.62 -10.46
C VAL A 84 -6.94 15.01 -11.05
N LYS A 85 -6.72 16.07 -10.27
CA LYS A 85 -6.84 17.46 -10.74
C LYS A 85 -5.90 17.76 -11.91
N GLN A 86 -4.64 17.31 -11.81
CA GLN A 86 -3.67 17.49 -12.90
C GLN A 86 -4.07 16.67 -14.13
N ALA A 87 -4.58 15.44 -13.95
CA ALA A 87 -5.10 14.62 -15.05
C ALA A 87 -6.29 15.28 -15.75
N ASP A 88 -7.19 15.91 -14.99
CA ASP A 88 -8.33 16.65 -15.55
C ASP A 88 -7.87 17.89 -16.32
N GLN A 89 -6.85 18.61 -15.85
CA GLN A 89 -6.24 19.73 -16.59
C GLN A 89 -5.61 19.26 -17.91
N ASN A 90 -4.82 18.19 -17.87
CA ASN A 90 -4.23 17.60 -19.07
C ASN A 90 -5.31 17.11 -20.05
N SER A 91 -6.40 16.54 -19.54
CA SER A 91 -7.55 16.12 -20.34
C SER A 91 -8.19 17.31 -21.05
N ILE A 92 -8.45 18.41 -20.33
CA ILE A 92 -9.00 19.64 -20.94
C ILE A 92 -8.07 20.14 -22.04
N MET A 93 -6.76 20.20 -21.82
CA MET A 93 -5.80 20.62 -22.83
C MET A 93 -5.85 19.72 -24.07
N LEU A 94 -5.85 18.40 -23.89
CA LEU A 94 -5.85 17.44 -25.00
C LEU A 94 -7.16 17.43 -25.80
N TYR A 95 -8.31 17.63 -25.16
CA TYR A 95 -9.61 17.60 -25.83
C TYR A 95 -10.05 18.96 -26.40
N SER A 96 -9.61 20.08 -25.81
CA SER A 96 -10.02 21.43 -26.23
C SER A 96 -9.14 22.04 -27.29
N GLN A 97 -7.90 21.58 -27.45
CA GLN A 97 -6.95 22.16 -28.39
C GLN A 97 -7.32 21.82 -29.84
N ARG A 98 -7.36 22.87 -30.67
CA ARG A 98 -7.51 22.72 -32.14
C ARG A 98 -6.19 22.24 -32.75
N ASN A 99 -6.26 21.56 -33.89
CA ASN A 99 -5.09 20.99 -34.59
C ASN A 99 -4.00 22.04 -34.99
N GLY A 100 -4.26 23.34 -34.82
CA GLY A 100 -3.29 24.40 -35.12
C GLY A 100 -2.26 24.68 -34.01
N TYR A 101 -2.50 24.18 -32.76
CA TYR A 101 -1.62 24.43 -31.62
C TYR A 101 -0.73 23.19 -31.32
N ILE A 102 0.16 22.91 -32.28
CA ILE A 102 1.00 21.69 -32.28
C ILE A 102 1.87 21.59 -30.99
N PHE A 103 2.49 22.72 -30.59
CA PHE A 103 3.38 22.74 -29.43
C PHE A 103 2.65 22.45 -28.12
N ASP A 104 1.52 23.10 -27.87
CA ASP A 104 0.72 22.92 -26.67
C ASP A 104 0.17 21.49 -26.61
N MET A 105 -0.25 20.94 -27.75
CA MET A 105 -0.73 19.59 -27.87
C MET A 105 0.38 18.56 -27.59
N THR A 106 1.56 18.76 -28.16
CA THR A 106 2.72 17.90 -27.93
C THR A 106 3.15 17.92 -26.46
N TYR A 107 3.15 19.10 -25.84
CA TYR A 107 3.42 19.25 -24.42
C TYR A 107 2.39 18.50 -23.57
N ALA A 108 1.09 18.66 -23.83
CA ALA A 108 0.03 17.98 -23.11
C ALA A 108 0.09 16.44 -23.26
N CYS A 109 0.47 15.95 -24.46
CA CYS A 109 0.71 14.51 -24.68
C CYS A 109 1.87 14.01 -23.84
N HIS A 110 2.98 14.74 -23.80
CA HIS A 110 4.15 14.39 -23.00
C HIS A 110 3.82 14.37 -21.50
N GLU A 111 3.16 15.40 -21.00
CA GLU A 111 2.74 15.49 -19.58
C GLU A 111 1.83 14.33 -19.19
N ALA A 112 0.85 13.96 -20.01
CA ALA A 112 -0.05 12.84 -19.73
C ALA A 112 0.72 11.52 -19.64
N THR A 113 1.70 11.31 -20.53
CA THR A 113 2.55 10.11 -20.53
C THR A 113 3.46 10.05 -19.30
N GLU A 114 4.12 11.14 -18.96
CA GLU A 114 5.00 11.22 -17.79
C GLU A 114 4.21 11.06 -16.47
N GLN A 115 3.02 11.64 -16.38
CA GLN A 115 2.15 11.49 -15.24
C GLN A 115 1.74 10.01 -15.04
N PHE A 116 1.36 9.33 -16.13
CA PHE A 116 1.02 7.91 -16.09
C PHE A 116 2.21 7.05 -15.64
N LYS A 117 3.40 7.27 -16.22
CA LYS A 117 4.61 6.53 -15.84
C LYS A 117 4.95 6.69 -14.36
N LYS A 118 4.93 7.94 -13.85
CA LYS A 118 5.22 8.25 -12.44
C LYS A 118 4.18 7.65 -11.49
N PHE A 119 2.94 7.53 -11.94
CA PHE A 119 1.85 7.01 -11.10
C PHE A 119 1.85 5.48 -11.00
N LYS A 120 2.24 4.77 -12.04
CA LYS A 120 2.13 3.31 -12.19
C LYS A 120 2.70 2.50 -11.01
N THR A 121 3.71 3.01 -10.31
CA THR A 121 4.37 2.33 -9.19
C THR A 121 3.81 2.72 -7.82
N LYS A 122 2.95 3.73 -7.73
CA LYS A 122 2.47 4.31 -6.46
C LYS A 122 1.65 3.36 -5.60
N ALA A 123 0.90 2.43 -6.20
CA ALA A 123 0.10 1.44 -5.48
C ALA A 123 0.91 0.25 -4.93
N VAL A 124 2.15 0.06 -5.40
CA VAL A 124 2.97 -1.12 -5.04
C VAL A 124 3.21 -1.26 -3.53
N PRO A 125 3.56 -0.21 -2.77
CA PRO A 125 3.78 -0.31 -1.34
C PRO A 125 2.52 -0.78 -0.59
N PHE A 126 1.35 -0.29 -0.96
CA PHE A 126 0.08 -0.68 -0.33
C PHE A 126 -0.27 -2.13 -0.60
N ARG A 127 -0.04 -2.63 -1.82
CA ARG A 127 -0.22 -4.05 -2.16
C ARG A 127 0.73 -4.96 -1.37
N GLN A 128 1.97 -4.52 -1.13
CA GLN A 128 2.92 -5.24 -0.28
C GLN A 128 2.48 -5.24 1.19
N MET A 129 1.95 -4.11 1.68
CA MET A 129 1.40 -4.02 3.04
C MET A 129 0.20 -4.95 3.23
N ILE A 130 -0.70 -5.06 2.23
CA ILE A 130 -1.82 -6.00 2.25
C ILE A 130 -1.32 -7.45 2.36
N LYS A 131 -0.33 -7.83 1.56
CA LYS A 131 0.24 -9.19 1.63
C LYS A 131 0.81 -9.49 3.01
N LYS A 132 1.56 -8.56 3.60
CA LYS A 132 2.09 -8.72 4.97
C LYS A 132 0.98 -8.82 6.00
N ASN A 133 -0.01 -7.95 5.90
CA ASN A 133 -1.14 -7.94 6.83
C ASN A 133 -1.98 -9.24 6.74
N ASN A 134 -2.15 -9.82 5.54
CA ASN A 134 -2.83 -11.10 5.36
C ASN A 134 -2.12 -12.24 6.11
N VAL A 135 -0.79 -12.25 6.08
CA VAL A 135 0.01 -13.23 6.82
C VAL A 135 -0.21 -13.08 8.33
N GLU A 136 -0.23 -11.83 8.84
CA GLU A 136 -0.49 -11.58 10.24
C GLU A 136 -1.91 -11.99 10.65
N VAL A 137 -2.93 -11.68 9.84
CA VAL A 137 -4.32 -12.13 10.10
C VAL A 137 -4.39 -13.65 10.18
N ALA A 138 -3.79 -14.36 9.23
CA ALA A 138 -3.79 -15.83 9.22
C ALA A 138 -3.08 -16.42 10.47
N ARG A 139 -2.04 -15.75 10.95
CA ARG A 139 -1.33 -16.16 12.17
C ARG A 139 -2.20 -15.99 13.41
N PHE A 140 -2.92 -14.86 13.52
CA PHE A 140 -3.85 -14.65 14.62
C PHE A 140 -5.05 -15.58 14.53
N ASP A 141 -5.54 -15.92 13.34
CA ASP A 141 -6.57 -16.95 13.15
C ASP A 141 -6.09 -18.31 13.70
N SER A 142 -4.86 -18.71 13.38
CA SER A 142 -4.28 -19.95 13.88
C SER A 142 -4.08 -19.93 15.39
N LEU A 143 -3.61 -18.81 15.96
CA LEU A 143 -3.44 -18.64 17.40
C LEU A 143 -4.78 -18.71 18.13
N ILE A 144 -5.80 -18.01 17.65
CA ILE A 144 -7.14 -18.03 18.23
C ILE A 144 -7.71 -19.43 18.22
N ASN A 145 -7.61 -20.15 17.09
CA ASN A 145 -8.07 -21.54 16.99
C ASN A 145 -7.33 -22.47 17.96
N TYR A 146 -6.03 -22.26 18.13
CA TYR A 146 -5.23 -23.03 19.09
C TYR A 146 -5.67 -22.76 20.54
N LEU A 147 -5.85 -21.49 20.92
CA LEU A 147 -6.29 -21.12 22.27
C LEU A 147 -7.71 -21.62 22.57
N TYR A 148 -8.62 -21.59 21.59
CA TYR A 148 -9.97 -22.16 21.72
C TYR A 148 -9.97 -23.67 21.87
N GLY A 149 -9.02 -24.36 21.24
CA GLY A 149 -8.89 -25.83 21.32
C GLY A 149 -8.20 -26.34 22.59
N MET A 150 -7.71 -25.44 23.43
CA MET A 150 -7.04 -25.84 24.69
C MET A 150 -8.04 -26.47 25.66
N ASN A 151 -7.64 -27.63 26.21
CA ASN A 151 -8.45 -28.29 27.23
C ASN A 151 -8.30 -27.58 28.59
N THR A 152 -9.35 -26.94 29.04
CA THR A 152 -9.38 -26.17 30.29
C THR A 152 -9.50 -27.00 31.56
N MET A 153 -9.82 -28.29 31.42
CA MET A 153 -10.06 -29.16 32.60
C MET A 153 -8.81 -29.39 33.48
N PHE A 154 -7.62 -29.21 32.89
CA PHE A 154 -6.34 -29.43 33.58
C PHE A 154 -5.60 -28.12 33.86
N LEU A 155 -6.25 -26.99 33.66
CA LEU A 155 -5.67 -25.66 33.90
C LEU A 155 -5.98 -25.18 35.30
N SER A 156 -5.01 -24.56 35.96
CA SER A 156 -5.25 -23.81 37.20
C SER A 156 -6.27 -22.70 36.96
N GLU A 157 -6.92 -22.20 37.99
CA GLU A 157 -7.87 -21.09 37.89
C GLU A 157 -7.20 -19.82 37.31
N GLU A 158 -5.95 -19.58 37.71
CA GLU A 158 -5.14 -18.48 37.19
C GLU A 158 -4.81 -18.64 35.70
N ALA A 159 -4.47 -19.85 35.24
CA ALA A 159 -4.22 -20.17 33.84
C ALA A 159 -5.48 -20.01 32.99
N GLN A 160 -6.66 -20.36 33.50
CA GLN A 160 -7.93 -20.16 32.80
C GLN A 160 -8.24 -18.67 32.62
N VAL A 161 -7.97 -17.84 33.62
CA VAL A 161 -8.12 -16.38 33.50
C VAL A 161 -7.14 -15.82 32.47
N ASN A 162 -5.87 -16.23 32.50
CA ASN A 162 -4.85 -15.82 31.55
C ASN A 162 -5.23 -16.22 30.12
N LEU A 163 -5.69 -17.46 29.93
CA LEU A 163 -6.16 -17.95 28.62
C LEU A 163 -7.30 -17.09 28.05
N ASN A 164 -8.29 -16.73 28.87
CA ASN A 164 -9.40 -15.89 28.45
C ASN A 164 -8.95 -14.47 28.09
N VAL A 165 -7.99 -13.91 28.82
CA VAL A 165 -7.41 -12.60 28.51
C VAL A 165 -6.61 -12.65 27.20
N ASP A 166 -5.78 -13.68 27.03
CA ASP A 166 -4.97 -13.87 25.82
C ASP A 166 -5.85 -14.04 24.58
N LEU A 167 -6.92 -14.82 24.70
CA LEU A 167 -7.91 -15.01 23.66
C LEU A 167 -8.59 -13.67 23.28
N THR A 168 -8.99 -12.90 24.28
CA THR A 168 -9.62 -11.59 24.07
C THR A 168 -8.65 -10.62 23.38
N LEU A 169 -7.39 -10.58 23.79
CA LEU A 169 -6.35 -9.77 23.16
C LEU A 169 -6.10 -10.22 21.71
N ALA A 170 -5.96 -11.50 21.46
CA ALA A 170 -5.74 -12.04 20.13
C ALA A 170 -6.90 -11.69 19.17
N VAL A 171 -8.14 -11.84 19.62
CA VAL A 171 -9.34 -11.47 18.85
C VAL A 171 -9.39 -9.96 18.56
N ASN A 172 -9.04 -9.13 19.53
CA ASN A 172 -8.99 -7.67 19.35
C ASN A 172 -7.90 -7.27 18.35
N ILE A 173 -6.70 -7.84 18.45
CA ILE A 173 -5.61 -7.60 17.50
C ILE A 173 -6.02 -8.03 16.09
N ARG A 174 -6.59 -9.22 15.95
CA ARG A 174 -7.11 -9.72 14.66
C ARG A 174 -8.12 -8.76 14.06
N ARG A 175 -9.07 -8.26 14.86
CA ARG A 175 -10.07 -7.27 14.40
C ARG A 175 -9.41 -6.00 13.88
N GLN A 176 -8.42 -5.46 14.59
CA GLN A 176 -7.68 -4.28 14.15
C GLN A 176 -6.89 -4.53 12.86
N LEU A 177 -6.28 -5.71 12.70
CA LEU A 177 -5.59 -6.10 11.46
C LEU A 177 -6.56 -6.19 10.27
N VAL A 178 -7.76 -6.74 10.48
CA VAL A 178 -8.80 -6.80 9.43
C VAL A 178 -9.29 -5.39 9.06
N GLU A 179 -9.49 -4.49 10.02
CA GLU A 179 -9.84 -3.09 9.73
C GLU A 179 -8.73 -2.37 8.96
N LYS A 180 -7.48 -2.56 9.34
CA LYS A 180 -6.31 -2.04 8.60
C LYS A 180 -6.28 -2.58 7.17
N GLN A 181 -6.60 -3.86 6.97
CA GLN A 181 -6.67 -4.48 5.66
C GLN A 181 -7.73 -3.83 4.77
N LYS A 182 -8.94 -3.58 5.30
CA LYS A 182 -10.02 -2.89 4.57
C LYS A 182 -9.59 -1.48 4.13
N GLN A 183 -8.91 -0.74 5.01
CA GLN A 183 -8.39 0.59 4.68
C GLN A 183 -7.33 0.53 3.56
N LEU A 184 -6.38 -0.39 3.64
CA LEU A 184 -5.36 -0.59 2.60
C LEU A 184 -5.99 -1.01 1.26
N GLN A 185 -7.00 -1.87 1.28
CA GLN A 185 -7.75 -2.26 0.09
C GLN A 185 -8.48 -1.06 -0.55
N ALA A 186 -9.07 -0.19 0.27
CA ALA A 186 -9.71 1.03 -0.22
C ALA A 186 -8.70 1.96 -0.92
N TYR A 187 -7.48 2.10 -0.37
CA TYR A 187 -6.41 2.86 -1.03
C TYR A 187 -6.02 2.23 -2.37
N VAL A 188 -5.76 0.92 -2.41
CA VAL A 188 -5.42 0.24 -3.66
C VAL A 188 -6.52 0.42 -4.70
N GLN A 189 -7.80 0.30 -4.32
CA GLN A 189 -8.91 0.53 -5.24
C GLN A 189 -8.95 1.98 -5.77
N ALA A 190 -8.66 2.97 -4.92
CA ALA A 190 -8.59 4.37 -5.34
C ALA A 190 -7.42 4.59 -6.31
N TYR A 191 -6.24 4.03 -6.03
CA TYR A 191 -5.09 4.07 -6.93
C TYR A 191 -5.40 3.36 -8.26
N ASP A 192 -6.02 2.19 -8.24
CA ASP A 192 -6.36 1.43 -9.46
C ASP A 192 -7.41 2.15 -10.32
N ARG A 193 -8.34 2.89 -9.73
CA ARG A 193 -9.29 3.76 -10.47
C ARG A 193 -8.57 4.92 -11.14
N THR A 194 -7.67 5.57 -10.41
CA THR A 194 -6.87 6.69 -10.92
C THR A 194 -5.92 6.21 -12.02
N ASP A 195 -5.27 5.06 -11.83
CA ASP A 195 -4.39 4.45 -12.84
C ASP A 195 -5.11 4.20 -14.15
N ARG A 196 -6.32 3.62 -14.10
CA ARG A 196 -7.15 3.43 -15.31
C ARG A 196 -7.51 4.74 -16.02
N LYS A 197 -7.81 5.79 -15.25
CA LYS A 197 -8.09 7.13 -15.82
C LYS A 197 -6.85 7.71 -16.50
N LEU A 198 -5.69 7.61 -15.86
CA LEU A 198 -4.42 8.07 -16.43
C LEU A 198 -3.98 7.23 -17.64
N GLN A 199 -4.22 5.93 -17.61
CA GLN A 199 -3.97 5.05 -18.76
C GLN A 199 -4.81 5.46 -19.96
N ALA A 200 -6.12 5.64 -19.76
CA ALA A 200 -7.01 6.08 -20.85
C ALA A 200 -6.58 7.44 -21.44
N LEU A 201 -6.15 8.37 -20.58
CA LEU A 201 -5.62 9.66 -21.00
C LEU A 201 -4.31 9.52 -21.78
N ASN A 202 -3.40 8.67 -21.31
CA ASN A 202 -2.14 8.37 -21.98
C ASN A 202 -2.36 7.72 -23.35
N ASP A 203 -3.29 6.76 -23.44
CA ASP A 203 -3.61 6.09 -24.71
C ASP A 203 -4.24 7.07 -25.73
N TYR A 204 -5.05 8.02 -25.24
CA TYR A 204 -5.57 9.10 -26.08
C TYR A 204 -4.44 10.05 -26.50
N ALA A 205 -3.56 10.45 -25.59
CA ALA A 205 -2.42 11.31 -25.85
C ALA A 205 -1.48 10.70 -26.90
N ASN A 206 -1.18 9.43 -26.82
CA ASN A 206 -0.34 8.73 -27.79
C ASN A 206 -0.96 8.73 -29.18
N ARG A 207 -2.26 8.44 -29.30
CA ARG A 207 -2.97 8.52 -30.60
C ARG A 207 -2.95 9.94 -31.16
N ARG A 208 -3.19 10.96 -30.35
CA ARG A 208 -3.10 12.36 -30.80
C ARG A 208 -1.69 12.75 -31.23
N TYR A 209 -0.68 12.25 -30.53
CA TYR A 209 0.72 12.49 -30.92
C TYR A 209 1.06 11.86 -32.27
N GLU A 210 0.61 10.63 -32.53
CA GLU A 210 0.75 9.96 -33.83
C GLU A 210 0.01 10.72 -34.94
N ASP A 211 -1.20 11.19 -34.69
CA ASP A 211 -1.97 12.02 -35.64
C ASP A 211 -1.22 13.33 -36.00
N ILE A 212 -0.63 13.99 -35.00
CA ILE A 212 0.19 15.20 -35.21
C ILE A 212 1.42 14.86 -36.05
N GLN A 213 2.14 13.82 -35.71
CA GLN A 213 3.31 13.38 -36.46
C GLN A 213 2.93 13.07 -37.94
N ASN A 214 1.88 12.28 -38.14
CA ASN A 214 1.41 11.93 -39.47
C ASN A 214 0.95 13.18 -40.26
N SER A 215 0.30 14.13 -39.60
CA SER A 215 -0.10 15.38 -40.26
C SER A 215 1.09 16.25 -40.66
N ILE A 216 2.15 16.26 -39.87
CA ILE A 216 3.40 16.97 -40.18
C ILE A 216 4.13 16.27 -41.33
N PHE A 217 4.23 14.94 -41.34
CA PHE A 217 4.94 14.19 -42.38
C PHE A 217 4.17 14.08 -43.69
N ASN A 218 2.85 13.90 -43.66
CA ASN A 218 2.03 13.77 -44.87
C ASN A 218 1.73 15.11 -45.56
N ASN A 219 1.64 16.22 -44.81
CA ASN A 219 1.51 17.57 -45.35
C ASN A 219 2.86 18.30 -45.46
N GLY A 220 3.91 17.57 -45.44
CA GLY A 220 5.30 17.86 -45.06
C GLY A 220 6.08 18.92 -45.84
N GLY A 221 5.54 19.58 -46.80
CA GLY A 221 6.23 20.71 -47.44
C GLY A 221 5.60 22.07 -47.11
N ASP A 222 4.30 22.16 -47.23
CA ASP A 222 3.58 23.44 -47.13
C ASP A 222 3.39 23.95 -45.69
N ASN A 223 3.27 23.06 -44.72
CA ASN A 223 3.05 23.48 -43.33
C ASN A 223 4.32 23.99 -42.63
N TYR A 224 5.50 23.42 -42.93
CA TYR A 224 6.77 23.92 -42.39
C TYR A 224 7.12 25.30 -42.97
N LEU A 225 6.95 25.49 -44.24
CA LEU A 225 7.14 26.77 -44.90
C LEU A 225 6.11 27.80 -44.44
N ARG A 226 4.89 27.39 -44.16
CA ARG A 226 3.84 28.24 -43.62
C ARG A 226 4.08 28.65 -42.18
N ILE A 227 4.57 27.75 -41.35
CA ILE A 227 4.98 28.04 -39.97
C ILE A 227 6.20 28.97 -39.96
N LEU A 228 7.23 28.70 -40.77
CA LEU A 228 8.39 29.58 -40.95
C LEU A 228 8.00 30.94 -41.49
N ARG A 229 7.07 31.02 -42.43
CA ARG A 229 6.57 32.27 -42.95
C ARG A 229 5.77 33.06 -41.92
N ASN A 230 4.95 32.40 -41.09
CA ASN A 230 4.24 33.04 -39.98
C ASN A 230 5.19 33.49 -38.87
N PHE A 231 6.26 32.73 -38.61
CA PHE A 231 7.33 33.15 -37.68
C PHE A 231 8.05 34.41 -38.19
N SER A 232 8.34 34.50 -39.50
CA SER A 232 9.01 35.66 -40.05
C SER A 232 8.12 36.91 -40.02
N THR A 233 6.80 36.78 -40.14
CA THR A 233 5.86 37.90 -40.02
C THR A 233 5.70 38.41 -38.57
N TYR A 234 5.76 37.53 -37.58
CA TYR A 234 5.72 37.92 -36.15
C TYR A 234 7.00 38.58 -35.62
N PHE A 235 8.14 38.39 -36.31
CA PHE A 235 9.41 39.03 -35.95
C PHE A 235 9.72 40.31 -36.73
N MET A 236 8.88 40.70 -37.69
CA MET A 236 9.05 41.92 -38.49
C MET A 236 8.04 43.05 -38.14
N GLU A 237 7.11 42.80 -37.21
CA GLU A 237 6.32 43.85 -36.54
C GLU A 237 6.93 44.18 -35.16
#